data_75e0c913f1c0bdf954abfac766963ee1
#
_entry.id   75e0c913f1c0bdf954abfac766963ee1
#
_cell.length_a   1.000
_cell.length_b   1.000
_cell.length_c   1.000
_cell.angle_alpha   90.00
_cell.angle_beta   90.00
_cell.angle_gamma   90.00
#
_symmetry.space_group_name_H-M   'P 1'
#
loop_
_entity.id
_entity.type
_entity.pdbx_description
1 polymer ?
#
loop_
_entity_poly.entity_id
_entity_poly.type
_entity_poly.pdbx_seq_one_letter_code
_entity_poly.pdbx_strand_id
1 'polypeptide(L)'
;MRGRHVLMETLVGHGVEYLFGNPGTTESPIIESLQDYPQIRYVLALHEAVAIGAASYYAQASGRTGVVNLHVAPGLGNALGMLYNASKAGSPLLLTAGQQDTRLRLRAPLLGHDLVAMAAPLVKWSAQVERADEMAPLLRRALKIAQDPPSGPVFVALPIDVLEQETAEMPLPPGTLYLEAGPDPAGVTAMAELLLGSRNPVIVAGDDVGRRGAHGDLLALAEQLGAAVWFEGLRQHVVFPTMHPNCRGAMGFDAAAIRKALDGSDAVLLLGGPFFEEVWFAPGSAFPPDAAVLQIEDSPERLSRNFPLRAGLLASAGAALRALSAAIEGGAGAAFLAAAAARNTAFGSLKAQEMAATRERAAKRWDAEPISIPRFMADLEAGLPADAIVVDESITASIDLGRTLSLERPGDYFGARGGGIGQALPGALGVKLAHPRRPVVAVSGDGSAMYSIQALWTAAHHDLAVVFVILDNREYRILKHNMDAYRQRFGVRSERPYAHMDLAKPDLSFVDIAHGLGVPASRVTKPGDLAPALAAALAAGGPYLLDVVVEGRR
;
A
#
# COMPACT_ATOMS: atom_id res chain seq x y z
N MET A 1 -19.73 -30.84 14.91
CA MET A 1 -20.06 -29.60 14.10
C MET A 1 -19.61 -29.88 12.68
N ARG A 2 -20.16 -29.20 11.65
CA ARG A 2 -19.67 -29.35 10.27
C ARG A 2 -18.45 -28.45 10.02
N GLY A 3 -17.60 -28.84 9.06
CA GLY A 3 -16.39 -28.06 8.69
C GLY A 3 -16.68 -26.60 8.37
N ARG A 4 -17.78 -26.27 7.67
CA ARG A 4 -18.21 -24.90 7.40
C ARG A 4 -18.44 -24.07 8.69
N HIS A 5 -19.00 -24.67 9.73
CA HIS A 5 -19.19 -23.98 11.02
C HIS A 5 -17.86 -23.85 11.79
N VAL A 6 -16.95 -24.83 11.67
CA VAL A 6 -15.60 -24.72 12.21
C VAL A 6 -14.84 -23.55 11.57
N LEU A 7 -14.99 -23.37 10.23
CA LEU A 7 -14.45 -22.20 9.53
C LEU A 7 -15.01 -20.91 10.12
N MET A 8 -16.32 -20.77 10.19
CA MET A 8 -16.97 -19.54 10.66
C MET A 8 -16.63 -19.22 12.12
N GLU A 9 -16.67 -20.21 13.03
CA GLU A 9 -16.28 -20.04 14.43
C GLU A 9 -14.80 -19.63 14.57
N THR A 10 -13.92 -20.20 13.74
CA THR A 10 -12.50 -19.79 13.73
C THR A 10 -12.37 -18.34 13.30
N LEU A 11 -13.05 -17.91 12.24
CA LEU A 11 -13.00 -16.52 11.77
C LEU A 11 -13.53 -15.54 12.83
N VAL A 12 -14.70 -15.86 13.43
CA VAL A 12 -15.28 -15.05 14.52
C VAL A 12 -14.33 -14.99 15.72
N GLY A 13 -13.76 -16.12 16.15
CA GLY A 13 -12.80 -16.19 17.24
C GLY A 13 -11.55 -15.35 17.01
N HIS A 14 -11.16 -15.13 15.76
CA HIS A 14 -10.04 -14.26 15.37
C HIS A 14 -10.46 -12.81 15.07
N GLY A 15 -11.70 -12.44 15.37
CA GLY A 15 -12.20 -11.06 15.21
C GLY A 15 -12.38 -10.61 13.76
N VAL A 16 -12.63 -11.54 12.83
CA VAL A 16 -12.93 -11.22 11.44
C VAL A 16 -14.32 -10.61 11.34
N GLU A 17 -14.41 -9.40 10.79
CA GLU A 17 -15.67 -8.65 10.63
C GLU A 17 -16.17 -8.67 9.18
N TYR A 18 -15.28 -8.88 8.20
CA TYR A 18 -15.61 -8.85 6.79
C TYR A 18 -15.03 -10.05 6.05
N LEU A 19 -15.84 -10.63 5.18
CA LEU A 19 -15.45 -11.61 4.19
C LEU A 19 -15.65 -11.02 2.80
N PHE A 20 -14.57 -10.73 2.10
CA PHE A 20 -14.59 -10.15 0.76
C PHE A 20 -14.65 -11.26 -0.29
N GLY A 21 -15.47 -11.13 -1.32
CA GLY A 21 -15.47 -12.16 -2.33
C GLY A 21 -16.46 -12.00 -3.48
N ASN A 22 -16.38 -12.98 -4.38
CA ASN A 22 -17.35 -13.23 -5.43
C ASN A 22 -17.65 -14.74 -5.40
N PRO A 23 -18.82 -15.17 -4.91
CA PRO A 23 -19.08 -16.56 -4.62
C PRO A 23 -19.48 -17.34 -5.88
N GLY A 24 -19.24 -18.66 -5.85
CA GLY A 24 -19.76 -19.61 -6.81
C GLY A 24 -20.32 -20.86 -6.10
N THR A 25 -20.51 -21.94 -6.84
CA THR A 25 -21.17 -23.16 -6.34
C THR A 25 -20.44 -23.80 -5.15
N THR A 26 -19.12 -23.82 -5.16
CA THR A 26 -18.31 -24.43 -4.10
C THR A 26 -18.30 -23.64 -2.80
N GLU A 27 -18.69 -22.38 -2.86
CA GLU A 27 -18.83 -21.48 -1.71
C GLU A 27 -20.23 -21.51 -1.07
N SER A 28 -21.19 -22.25 -1.64
CA SER A 28 -22.55 -22.36 -1.10
C SER A 28 -22.60 -22.73 0.40
N PRO A 29 -21.78 -23.66 0.92
CA PRO A 29 -21.76 -23.94 2.36
C PRO A 29 -21.34 -22.73 3.22
N ILE A 30 -20.43 -21.88 2.72
CA ILE A 30 -19.97 -20.67 3.41
C ILE A 30 -21.07 -19.61 3.40
N ILE A 31 -21.67 -19.36 2.22
CA ILE A 31 -22.75 -18.37 2.05
C ILE A 31 -23.97 -18.73 2.90
N GLU A 32 -24.36 -20.02 2.93
CA GLU A 32 -25.44 -20.51 3.80
C GLU A 32 -25.13 -20.26 5.28
N SER A 33 -23.89 -20.53 5.71
CA SER A 33 -23.48 -20.34 7.10
C SER A 33 -23.47 -18.89 7.56
N LEU A 34 -23.27 -17.91 6.65
CA LEU A 34 -23.25 -16.48 7.02
C LEU A 34 -24.55 -16.01 7.70
N GLN A 35 -25.67 -16.69 7.45
CA GLN A 35 -26.95 -16.38 8.12
C GLN A 35 -26.91 -16.65 9.63
N ASP A 36 -26.09 -17.62 10.05
CA ASP A 36 -25.91 -17.99 11.46
C ASP A 36 -24.83 -17.14 12.16
N TYR A 37 -24.04 -16.38 11.37
CA TYR A 37 -22.89 -15.58 11.85
C TYR A 37 -22.97 -14.09 11.46
N PRO A 38 -23.94 -13.34 11.99
CA PRO A 38 -24.17 -11.93 11.64
C PRO A 38 -22.99 -11.00 12.02
N GLN A 39 -22.01 -11.49 12.77
CA GLN A 39 -20.77 -10.78 13.11
C GLN A 39 -19.88 -10.61 11.87
N ILE A 40 -19.99 -11.51 10.86
CA ILE A 40 -19.22 -11.43 9.62
C ILE A 40 -20.11 -10.91 8.51
N ARG A 41 -19.75 -9.76 7.97
CA ARG A 41 -20.43 -9.15 6.82
C ARG A 41 -19.74 -9.57 5.53
N TYR A 42 -20.53 -10.08 4.57
CA TYR A 42 -19.99 -10.38 3.25
C TYR A 42 -19.93 -9.13 2.39
N VAL A 43 -18.74 -8.80 1.86
CA VAL A 43 -18.53 -7.69 0.93
C VAL A 43 -18.46 -8.25 -0.49
N LEU A 44 -19.59 -8.16 -1.18
CA LEU A 44 -19.72 -8.66 -2.55
C LEU A 44 -18.99 -7.77 -3.53
N ALA A 45 -18.08 -8.36 -4.32
CA ALA A 45 -17.37 -7.69 -5.41
C ALA A 45 -17.72 -8.38 -6.74
N LEU A 46 -17.85 -7.62 -7.81
CA LEU A 46 -18.15 -8.16 -9.14
C LEU A 46 -16.92 -8.73 -9.86
N HIS A 47 -15.74 -8.58 -9.26
CA HIS A 47 -14.48 -9.13 -9.77
C HIS A 47 -13.54 -9.43 -8.60
N GLU A 48 -12.83 -10.54 -8.66
CA GLU A 48 -12.00 -11.04 -7.56
C GLU A 48 -10.82 -10.10 -7.23
N ALA A 49 -10.29 -9.39 -8.22
CA ALA A 49 -9.27 -8.36 -7.98
C ALA A 49 -9.80 -7.22 -7.10
N VAL A 50 -11.09 -6.85 -7.23
CA VAL A 50 -11.73 -5.86 -6.35
C VAL A 50 -11.82 -6.40 -4.92
N ALA A 51 -12.19 -7.66 -4.74
CA ALA A 51 -12.26 -8.29 -3.43
C ALA A 51 -10.88 -8.28 -2.73
N ILE A 52 -9.81 -8.69 -3.44
CA ILE A 52 -8.43 -8.68 -2.89
C ILE A 52 -7.96 -7.26 -2.61
N GLY A 53 -8.18 -6.32 -3.53
CA GLY A 53 -7.78 -4.93 -3.33
C GLY A 53 -8.43 -4.33 -2.08
N ALA A 54 -9.75 -4.50 -1.93
CA ALA A 54 -10.48 -4.04 -0.74
C ALA A 54 -9.98 -4.71 0.54
N ALA A 55 -9.81 -6.03 0.56
CA ALA A 55 -9.30 -6.76 1.71
C ALA A 55 -7.87 -6.35 2.09
N SER A 56 -7.00 -6.13 1.08
CA SER A 56 -5.61 -5.70 1.26
C SER A 56 -5.53 -4.35 1.98
N TYR A 57 -6.26 -3.36 1.50
CA TYR A 57 -6.25 -2.04 2.12
C TYR A 57 -7.04 -1.99 3.44
N TYR A 58 -8.08 -2.83 3.59
CA TYR A 58 -8.71 -3.03 4.90
C TYR A 58 -7.70 -3.54 5.93
N ALA A 59 -6.89 -4.54 5.55
CA ALA A 59 -5.87 -5.09 6.43
C ALA A 59 -4.79 -4.05 6.80
N GLN A 60 -4.35 -3.25 5.83
CA GLN A 60 -3.38 -2.17 6.06
C GLN A 60 -3.94 -1.06 6.95
N ALA A 61 -5.21 -0.69 6.76
CA ALA A 61 -5.83 0.41 7.49
C ALA A 61 -6.27 0.01 8.91
N SER A 62 -6.73 -1.23 9.09
CA SER A 62 -7.23 -1.72 10.38
C SER A 62 -6.19 -2.42 11.24
N GLY A 63 -5.07 -2.87 10.67
CA GLY A 63 -4.08 -3.74 11.33
C GLY A 63 -4.57 -5.18 11.54
N ARG A 64 -5.75 -5.55 11.00
CA ARG A 64 -6.36 -6.88 11.11
C ARG A 64 -6.10 -7.70 9.85
N THR A 65 -6.26 -9.03 9.93
CA THR A 65 -6.21 -9.88 8.74
C THR A 65 -7.43 -9.64 7.86
N GLY A 66 -7.21 -9.30 6.58
CA GLY A 66 -8.26 -9.30 5.57
C GLY A 66 -8.58 -10.74 5.14
N VAL A 67 -9.86 -11.09 5.03
CA VAL A 67 -10.26 -12.45 4.62
C VAL A 67 -10.99 -12.39 3.29
N VAL A 68 -10.50 -13.17 2.31
CA VAL A 68 -11.06 -13.22 0.96
C VAL A 68 -11.51 -14.64 0.65
N ASN A 69 -12.69 -14.78 0.02
CA ASN A 69 -13.17 -16.05 -0.49
C ASN A 69 -13.41 -15.96 -2.01
N LEU A 70 -12.78 -16.87 -2.75
CA LEU A 70 -12.73 -16.90 -4.21
C LEU A 70 -13.39 -18.17 -4.75
N HIS A 71 -13.83 -18.12 -6.02
CA HIS A 71 -14.45 -19.28 -6.65
C HIS A 71 -13.42 -20.07 -7.46
N VAL A 72 -12.99 -21.21 -6.91
CA VAL A 72 -12.12 -22.23 -7.55
C VAL A 72 -10.99 -21.64 -8.42
N ALA A 73 -10.55 -22.32 -9.46
CA ALA A 73 -9.43 -21.88 -10.29
C ALA A 73 -9.68 -20.57 -11.07
N PRO A 74 -10.83 -20.35 -11.73
CA PRO A 74 -11.07 -19.08 -12.42
C PRO A 74 -11.05 -17.86 -11.49
N GLY A 75 -11.70 -17.97 -10.32
CA GLY A 75 -11.71 -16.87 -9.36
C GLY A 75 -10.31 -16.57 -8.80
N LEU A 76 -9.53 -17.61 -8.47
CA LEU A 76 -8.14 -17.43 -8.09
C LEU A 76 -7.31 -16.82 -9.24
N GLY A 77 -7.52 -17.29 -10.48
CA GLY A 77 -6.83 -16.76 -11.66
C GLY A 77 -7.08 -15.27 -11.88
N ASN A 78 -8.33 -14.82 -11.78
CA ASN A 78 -8.71 -13.39 -11.89
C ASN A 78 -8.08 -12.53 -10.78
N ALA A 79 -7.77 -13.14 -9.65
CA ALA A 79 -7.23 -12.46 -8.47
C ALA A 79 -5.71 -12.29 -8.47
N LEU A 80 -4.94 -13.09 -9.24
CA LEU A 80 -3.48 -13.19 -9.12
C LEU A 80 -2.73 -11.87 -9.29
N GLY A 81 -3.17 -11.01 -10.22
CA GLY A 81 -2.54 -9.69 -10.42
C GLY A 81 -2.65 -8.79 -9.19
N MET A 82 -3.82 -8.75 -8.55
CA MET A 82 -4.02 -7.97 -7.33
C MET A 82 -3.39 -8.66 -6.11
N LEU A 83 -3.34 -10.00 -6.10
CA LEU A 83 -2.62 -10.77 -5.08
C LEU A 83 -1.12 -10.46 -5.08
N TYR A 84 -0.52 -10.28 -6.27
CA TYR A 84 0.87 -9.82 -6.38
C TYR A 84 1.06 -8.46 -5.68
N ASN A 85 0.18 -7.49 -5.91
CA ASN A 85 0.24 -6.20 -5.24
C ASN A 85 0.11 -6.32 -3.71
N ALA A 86 -0.85 -7.12 -3.23
CA ALA A 86 -1.05 -7.39 -1.80
C ALA A 86 0.18 -8.05 -1.15
N SER A 87 0.84 -8.97 -1.88
CA SER A 87 2.09 -9.61 -1.46
C SER A 87 3.22 -8.58 -1.32
N LYS A 88 3.38 -7.71 -2.32
CA LYS A 88 4.38 -6.62 -2.28
C LYS A 88 4.10 -5.57 -1.20
N ALA A 89 2.84 -5.32 -0.94
CA ALA A 89 2.40 -4.46 0.16
C ALA A 89 2.58 -5.09 1.54
N GLY A 90 2.86 -6.40 1.63
CA GLY A 90 2.93 -7.11 2.90
C GLY A 90 1.59 -7.15 3.63
N SER A 91 0.47 -7.14 2.90
CA SER A 91 -0.87 -7.14 3.49
C SER A 91 -1.18 -8.49 4.14
N PRO A 92 -1.49 -8.54 5.43
CA PRO A 92 -1.86 -9.79 6.08
C PRO A 92 -3.24 -10.24 5.58
N LEU A 93 -3.26 -11.20 4.65
CA LEU A 93 -4.48 -11.74 4.07
C LEU A 93 -4.59 -13.24 4.30
N LEU A 94 -5.79 -13.70 4.62
CA LEU A 94 -6.21 -15.08 4.45
C LEU A 94 -7.06 -15.17 3.19
N LEU A 95 -6.48 -15.71 2.11
CA LEU A 95 -7.24 -16.04 0.93
C LEU A 95 -7.74 -17.48 1.06
N THR A 96 -9.03 -17.67 0.80
CA THR A 96 -9.62 -18.98 0.64
C THR A 96 -10.20 -19.11 -0.77
N ALA A 97 -10.22 -20.31 -1.30
CA ALA A 97 -11.01 -20.61 -2.49
C ALA A 97 -11.73 -21.94 -2.28
N GLY A 98 -12.97 -22.00 -2.70
CA GLY A 98 -13.66 -23.28 -2.79
C GLY A 98 -12.90 -24.23 -3.71
N GLN A 99 -13.00 -25.53 -3.45
CA GLN A 99 -12.45 -26.58 -4.30
C GLN A 99 -13.52 -27.61 -4.58
N GLN A 100 -13.38 -28.32 -5.67
CA GLN A 100 -14.26 -29.40 -6.03
C GLN A 100 -14.20 -30.54 -4.99
N ASP A 101 -15.26 -31.34 -4.94
CA ASP A 101 -15.36 -32.52 -4.09
C ASP A 101 -14.13 -33.43 -4.25
N THR A 102 -13.46 -33.75 -3.14
CA THR A 102 -12.22 -34.53 -3.13
C THR A 102 -12.32 -35.87 -3.84
N ARG A 103 -13.53 -36.49 -3.88
CA ARG A 103 -13.83 -37.75 -4.58
C ARG A 103 -13.77 -37.60 -6.10
N LEU A 104 -13.86 -36.39 -6.63
CA LEU A 104 -13.76 -36.07 -8.05
C LEU A 104 -12.35 -35.81 -8.53
N ARG A 105 -11.38 -35.69 -7.63
CA ARG A 105 -9.98 -35.23 -7.92
C ARG A 105 -9.34 -35.94 -9.12
N LEU A 106 -9.54 -37.27 -9.25
CA LEU A 106 -8.98 -38.06 -10.35
C LEU A 106 -9.84 -38.07 -11.62
N ARG A 107 -10.97 -37.32 -11.63
CA ARG A 107 -11.92 -37.27 -12.75
C ARG A 107 -11.84 -35.96 -13.53
N ALA A 108 -10.81 -35.14 -13.29
CA ALA A 108 -10.64 -33.81 -13.89
C ALA A 108 -11.92 -32.96 -13.82
N PRO A 109 -12.46 -32.66 -12.62
CA PRO A 109 -13.73 -31.98 -12.48
C PRO A 109 -13.72 -30.58 -13.11
N LEU A 110 -14.89 -30.14 -13.58
CA LEU A 110 -15.07 -28.79 -14.10
C LEU A 110 -14.56 -27.75 -13.08
N LEU A 111 -13.77 -26.77 -13.53
CA LEU A 111 -13.16 -25.69 -12.73
C LEU A 111 -12.15 -26.18 -11.66
N GLY A 112 -11.92 -27.48 -11.52
CA GLY A 112 -10.93 -28.03 -10.61
C GLY A 112 -9.50 -27.82 -11.13
N HIS A 113 -8.60 -27.45 -10.24
CA HIS A 113 -7.16 -27.31 -10.53
C HIS A 113 -6.34 -27.46 -9.24
N ASP A 114 -5.03 -27.52 -9.35
CA ASP A 114 -4.13 -27.41 -8.20
C ASP A 114 -4.06 -25.93 -7.75
N LEU A 115 -5.00 -25.53 -6.89
CA LEU A 115 -5.13 -24.16 -6.40
C LEU A 115 -3.94 -23.77 -5.49
N VAL A 116 -3.40 -24.75 -4.77
CA VAL A 116 -2.23 -24.55 -3.89
C VAL A 116 -1.01 -24.16 -4.73
N ALA A 117 -0.75 -24.90 -5.80
CA ALA A 117 0.34 -24.57 -6.72
C ALA A 117 0.13 -23.25 -7.47
N MET A 118 -1.14 -22.91 -7.82
CA MET A 118 -1.44 -21.62 -8.46
C MET A 118 -1.14 -20.42 -7.55
N ALA A 119 -1.43 -20.51 -6.27
CA ALA A 119 -1.23 -19.42 -5.31
C ALA A 119 0.22 -19.34 -4.79
N ALA A 120 0.91 -20.47 -4.66
CA ALA A 120 2.20 -20.61 -3.97
C ALA A 120 3.26 -19.55 -4.29
N PRO A 121 3.48 -19.10 -5.55
CA PRO A 121 4.50 -18.09 -5.86
C PRO A 121 4.20 -16.68 -5.29
N LEU A 122 2.96 -16.40 -4.91
CA LEU A 122 2.49 -15.07 -4.51
C LEU A 122 2.11 -14.97 -3.04
N VAL A 123 2.18 -16.07 -2.29
CA VAL A 123 1.78 -16.11 -0.88
C VAL A 123 2.92 -16.62 0.00
N LYS A 124 2.87 -16.28 1.28
CA LYS A 124 3.85 -16.78 2.27
C LYS A 124 3.72 -18.29 2.54
N TRP A 125 2.49 -18.79 2.42
CA TRP A 125 2.15 -20.18 2.68
C TRP A 125 0.83 -20.53 2.02
N SER A 126 0.71 -21.78 1.55
CA SER A 126 -0.50 -22.29 0.94
C SER A 126 -0.76 -23.73 1.35
N ALA A 127 -2.02 -24.11 1.51
CA ALA A 127 -2.46 -25.46 1.82
C ALA A 127 -3.87 -25.74 1.32
N GLN A 128 -4.24 -27.00 1.31
CA GLN A 128 -5.63 -27.46 1.16
C GLN A 128 -6.06 -28.17 2.44
N VAL A 129 -7.30 -27.98 2.87
CA VAL A 129 -7.87 -28.74 3.98
C VAL A 129 -8.34 -30.09 3.43
N GLU A 130 -7.82 -31.18 3.97
CA GLU A 130 -8.17 -32.53 3.50
C GLU A 130 -9.28 -33.18 4.33
N ARG A 131 -9.47 -32.75 5.59
CA ARG A 131 -10.49 -33.24 6.52
C ARG A 131 -11.01 -32.13 7.42
N ALA A 132 -12.26 -32.26 7.88
CA ALA A 132 -12.89 -31.26 8.75
C ALA A 132 -12.17 -31.08 10.10
N ASP A 133 -11.52 -32.11 10.63
CA ASP A 133 -10.76 -32.04 11.89
C ASP A 133 -9.42 -31.25 11.77
N GLU A 134 -8.96 -30.99 10.54
CA GLU A 134 -7.81 -30.15 10.26
C GLU A 134 -8.16 -28.64 10.13
N MET A 135 -9.44 -28.33 9.96
CA MET A 135 -9.91 -26.98 9.64
C MET A 135 -9.43 -25.94 10.65
N ALA A 136 -9.74 -26.13 11.94
CA ALA A 136 -9.39 -25.16 12.99
C ALA A 136 -7.86 -24.98 13.16
N PRO A 137 -7.05 -26.05 13.32
CA PRO A 137 -5.60 -25.91 13.48
C PRO A 137 -4.92 -25.33 12.22
N LEU A 138 -5.40 -25.64 11.01
CA LEU A 138 -4.86 -25.14 9.76
C LEU A 138 -5.15 -23.64 9.59
N LEU A 139 -6.40 -23.21 9.83
CA LEU A 139 -6.78 -21.81 9.75
C LEU A 139 -6.06 -20.95 10.80
N ARG A 140 -5.94 -21.44 12.04
CA ARG A 140 -5.14 -20.75 13.09
C ARG A 140 -3.69 -20.55 12.64
N ARG A 141 -3.09 -21.58 12.03
CA ARG A 141 -1.72 -21.47 11.47
C ARG A 141 -1.67 -20.45 10.32
N ALA A 142 -2.62 -20.48 9.40
CA ALA A 142 -2.70 -19.56 8.27
C ALA A 142 -2.80 -18.09 8.75
N LEU A 143 -3.74 -17.80 9.66
CA LEU A 143 -3.93 -16.47 10.23
C LEU A 143 -2.68 -15.95 10.96
N LYS A 144 -1.99 -16.85 11.71
CA LYS A 144 -0.71 -16.50 12.35
C LYS A 144 0.35 -16.16 11.32
N ILE A 145 0.58 -17.01 10.31
CA ILE A 145 1.60 -16.79 9.27
C ILE A 145 1.34 -15.50 8.50
N ALA A 146 0.08 -15.17 8.24
CA ALA A 146 -0.27 -13.92 7.57
C ALA A 146 0.19 -12.68 8.35
N GLN A 147 0.08 -12.71 9.68
CA GLN A 147 0.46 -11.62 10.58
C GLN A 147 1.94 -11.59 10.96
N ASP A 148 2.64 -12.73 10.89
CA ASP A 148 4.06 -12.79 11.27
C ASP A 148 4.91 -11.88 10.38
N PRO A 149 5.88 -11.16 10.94
CA PRO A 149 6.83 -10.37 10.15
C PRO A 149 7.73 -11.24 9.23
N PRO A 150 7.93 -10.81 7.99
CA PRO A 150 7.18 -9.79 7.28
C PRO A 150 5.77 -10.28 6.98
N SER A 151 4.74 -9.49 7.35
CA SER A 151 3.34 -9.87 7.09
C SER A 151 3.06 -10.02 5.59
N GLY A 152 2.02 -10.80 5.25
CA GLY A 152 1.69 -11.02 3.85
C GLY A 152 0.58 -12.06 3.66
N PRO A 153 0.13 -12.26 2.43
CA PRO A 153 -0.97 -13.17 2.12
C PRO A 153 -0.61 -14.64 2.33
N VAL A 154 -1.61 -15.41 2.73
CA VAL A 154 -1.60 -16.89 2.77
C VAL A 154 -2.83 -17.43 2.02
N PHE A 155 -2.78 -18.67 1.56
CA PHE A 155 -3.85 -19.28 0.79
C PHE A 155 -4.30 -20.62 1.36
N VAL A 156 -5.63 -20.85 1.41
CA VAL A 156 -6.23 -22.12 1.84
C VAL A 156 -7.33 -22.54 0.87
N ALA A 157 -7.17 -23.70 0.24
CA ALA A 157 -8.22 -24.32 -0.56
C ALA A 157 -9.21 -25.10 0.34
N LEU A 158 -10.50 -24.93 0.08
CA LEU A 158 -11.62 -25.48 0.88
C LEU A 158 -12.50 -26.38 0.02
N PRO A 159 -12.26 -27.71 -0.02
CA PRO A 159 -13.13 -28.63 -0.75
C PRO A 159 -14.55 -28.65 -0.19
N ILE A 160 -15.55 -28.63 -1.09
CA ILE A 160 -16.96 -28.54 -0.72
C ILE A 160 -17.41 -29.69 0.18
N ASP A 161 -16.96 -30.91 -0.06
CA ASP A 161 -17.29 -32.09 0.74
C ASP A 161 -16.65 -32.03 2.14
N VAL A 162 -15.47 -31.45 2.28
CA VAL A 162 -14.80 -31.22 3.58
C VAL A 162 -15.56 -30.18 4.41
N LEU A 163 -16.11 -29.14 3.78
CA LEU A 163 -16.96 -28.16 4.47
C LEU A 163 -18.23 -28.80 5.06
N GLU A 164 -18.70 -29.90 4.48
CA GLU A 164 -19.90 -30.63 4.94
C GLU A 164 -19.59 -31.84 5.85
N GLN A 165 -18.33 -32.24 6.00
CA GLN A 165 -17.92 -33.27 6.95
C GLN A 165 -18.22 -32.88 8.39
N GLU A 166 -18.62 -33.84 9.20
CA GLU A 166 -18.79 -33.68 10.64
C GLU A 166 -17.47 -33.90 11.38
N THR A 167 -17.23 -33.10 12.40
CA THR A 167 -16.06 -33.22 13.29
C THR A 167 -16.43 -32.88 14.73
N ALA A 168 -15.70 -33.51 15.67
CA ALA A 168 -15.71 -33.14 17.09
C ALA A 168 -14.70 -32.05 17.43
N GLU A 169 -13.81 -31.70 16.51
CA GLU A 169 -12.83 -30.64 16.70
C GLU A 169 -13.53 -29.28 16.87
N MET A 170 -13.12 -28.55 17.89
CA MET A 170 -13.69 -27.24 18.22
C MET A 170 -12.63 -26.17 18.04
N PRO A 171 -12.94 -25.05 17.39
CA PRO A 171 -12.03 -23.92 17.29
C PRO A 171 -11.77 -23.33 18.70
N LEU A 172 -10.52 -23.03 18.96
CA LEU A 172 -10.11 -22.33 20.17
C LEU A 172 -9.80 -20.86 19.82
N PRO A 173 -10.24 -19.90 20.63
CA PRO A 173 -9.91 -18.49 20.42
C PRO A 173 -8.38 -18.28 20.49
N PRO A 174 -7.82 -17.34 19.72
CA PRO A 174 -6.40 -17.04 19.81
C PRO A 174 -6.06 -16.46 21.18
N GLY A 175 -4.86 -16.80 21.68
CA GLY A 175 -4.29 -16.12 22.83
C GLY A 175 -3.72 -14.75 22.46
N THR A 176 -3.41 -13.93 23.47
CA THR A 176 -2.67 -12.67 23.25
C THR A 176 -1.21 -12.98 22.96
N LEU A 177 -0.70 -12.46 21.85
CA LEU A 177 0.71 -12.62 21.47
C LEU A 177 1.42 -11.26 21.59
N TYR A 178 2.60 -11.27 22.23
CA TYR A 178 3.50 -10.13 22.33
C TYR A 178 4.65 -10.34 21.35
N LEU A 179 4.59 -9.67 20.20
CA LEU A 179 5.46 -9.95 19.04
C LEU A 179 6.55 -8.89 18.81
N GLU A 180 6.64 -7.88 19.68
CA GLU A 180 7.69 -6.86 19.54
C GLU A 180 9.05 -7.45 19.96
N ALA A 181 9.96 -7.59 18.95
CA ALA A 181 11.32 -8.07 19.18
C ALA A 181 12.26 -6.91 19.52
N GLY A 182 12.92 -6.97 20.68
CA GLY A 182 13.94 -5.99 21.06
C GLY A 182 15.24 -6.17 20.28
N PRO A 183 16.02 -5.09 20.05
CA PRO A 183 17.32 -5.16 19.37
C PRO A 183 18.42 -5.71 20.28
N ASP A 184 19.48 -6.28 19.68
CA ASP A 184 20.70 -6.63 20.37
C ASP A 184 21.40 -5.37 20.91
N PRO A 185 21.69 -5.30 22.24
CA PRO A 185 22.30 -4.10 22.83
C PRO A 185 23.68 -3.75 22.28
N ALA A 186 24.51 -4.73 21.91
CA ALA A 186 25.83 -4.47 21.32
C ALA A 186 25.69 -3.87 19.93
N GLY A 187 24.72 -4.35 19.14
CA GLY A 187 24.39 -3.79 17.85
C GLY A 187 23.85 -2.37 17.93
N VAL A 188 23.00 -2.07 18.93
CA VAL A 188 22.53 -0.69 19.21
C VAL A 188 23.70 0.24 19.51
N THR A 189 24.61 -0.19 20.38
CA THR A 189 25.81 0.60 20.74
C THR A 189 26.67 0.89 19.49
N ALA A 190 26.95 -0.13 18.70
CA ALA A 190 27.75 0.02 17.48
C ALA A 190 27.10 0.96 16.45
N MET A 191 25.78 0.87 16.26
CA MET A 191 25.06 1.81 15.37
C MET A 191 25.04 3.23 15.93
N ALA A 192 24.83 3.40 17.23
CA ALA A 192 24.86 4.72 17.87
C ALA A 192 26.21 5.40 17.71
N GLU A 193 27.32 4.68 17.91
CA GLU A 193 28.68 5.20 17.70
C GLU A 193 28.91 5.67 16.25
N LEU A 194 28.45 4.90 15.25
CA LEU A 194 28.55 5.26 13.83
C LEU A 194 27.73 6.52 13.51
N LEU A 195 26.53 6.64 14.05
CA LEU A 195 25.67 7.81 13.86
C LEU A 195 26.17 9.05 14.60
N LEU A 196 26.70 8.91 15.82
CA LEU A 196 27.33 10.00 16.56
C LEU A 196 28.59 10.52 15.87
N GLY A 197 29.33 9.66 15.17
CA GLY A 197 30.50 10.03 14.37
C GLY A 197 30.16 10.66 13.03
N SER A 198 28.91 10.61 12.58
CA SER A 198 28.48 11.11 11.27
C SER A 198 28.33 12.63 11.25
N ARG A 199 28.75 13.22 10.15
CA ARG A 199 28.58 14.66 9.86
C ARG A 199 27.31 14.95 9.08
N ASN A 200 26.87 14.01 8.26
CA ASN A 200 25.71 14.16 7.40
C ASN A 200 24.88 12.86 7.34
N PRO A 201 24.21 12.50 8.45
CA PRO A 201 23.39 11.30 8.53
C PRO A 201 22.12 11.44 7.69
N VAL A 202 21.76 10.35 7.01
CA VAL A 202 20.51 10.24 6.23
C VAL A 202 19.74 9.00 6.67
N ILE A 203 18.42 9.11 6.73
CA ILE A 203 17.52 7.98 6.99
C ILE A 203 16.69 7.72 5.74
N VAL A 204 16.60 6.45 5.33
CA VAL A 204 15.66 5.99 4.30
C VAL A 204 14.61 5.14 4.98
N ALA A 205 13.38 5.62 5.00
CA ALA A 205 12.27 4.97 5.70
C ALA A 205 11.36 4.21 4.72
N GLY A 206 11.10 2.96 5.04
CA GLY A 206 10.16 2.08 4.33
C GLY A 206 8.83 1.91 5.09
N ASP A 207 7.91 1.18 4.46
CA ASP A 207 6.52 1.04 4.91
C ASP A 207 6.34 0.42 6.30
N ASP A 208 7.29 -0.41 6.76
CA ASP A 208 7.17 -1.06 8.09
C ASP A 208 7.19 -0.05 9.24
N VAL A 209 7.77 1.15 9.03
CA VAL A 209 7.70 2.26 9.99
C VAL A 209 6.24 2.69 10.23
N GLY A 210 5.49 2.93 9.15
CA GLY A 210 4.07 3.30 9.22
C GLY A 210 3.20 2.15 9.72
N ARG A 211 3.41 0.95 9.16
CA ARG A 211 2.67 -0.27 9.52
C ARG A 211 2.80 -0.67 10.99
N ARG A 212 3.97 -0.43 11.59
CA ARG A 212 4.25 -0.73 13.00
C ARG A 212 4.02 0.46 13.94
N GLY A 213 3.51 1.59 13.42
CA GLY A 213 3.25 2.78 14.24
C GLY A 213 4.51 3.46 14.80
N ALA A 214 5.68 3.22 14.19
CA ALA A 214 6.98 3.72 14.66
C ALA A 214 7.34 5.13 14.12
N HIS A 215 6.39 5.80 13.46
CA HIS A 215 6.63 7.12 12.84
C HIS A 215 7.02 8.21 13.84
N GLY A 216 6.46 8.20 15.08
CA GLY A 216 6.83 9.13 16.15
C GLY A 216 8.24 8.89 16.66
N ASP A 217 8.65 7.62 16.82
CA ASP A 217 10.01 7.25 17.21
C ASP A 217 11.03 7.66 16.12
N LEU A 218 10.65 7.49 14.83
CA LEU A 218 11.47 7.95 13.71
C LEU A 218 11.61 9.48 13.68
N LEU A 219 10.53 10.21 13.92
CA LEU A 219 10.55 11.66 13.98
C LEU A 219 11.54 12.15 15.04
N ALA A 220 11.43 11.61 16.26
CA ALA A 220 12.31 11.96 17.37
C ALA A 220 13.80 11.68 17.03
N LEU A 221 14.09 10.49 16.47
CA LEU A 221 15.45 10.13 16.06
C LEU A 221 15.99 11.06 14.96
N ALA A 222 15.18 11.38 13.96
CA ALA A 222 15.58 12.26 12.85
C ALA A 222 15.93 13.66 13.32
N GLU A 223 15.15 14.23 14.25
CA GLU A 223 15.42 15.53 14.85
C GLU A 223 16.68 15.49 15.74
N GLN A 224 16.83 14.45 16.56
CA GLN A 224 17.98 14.24 17.43
C GLN A 224 19.29 14.15 16.65
N LEU A 225 19.29 13.44 15.52
CA LEU A 225 20.43 13.33 14.62
C LEU A 225 20.63 14.56 13.73
N GLY A 226 19.61 15.40 13.54
CA GLY A 226 19.57 16.36 12.44
C GLY A 226 19.72 15.67 11.09
N ALA A 227 19.03 14.55 10.89
CA ALA A 227 19.12 13.73 9.70
C ALA A 227 18.07 14.09 8.65
N ALA A 228 18.46 14.08 7.37
CA ALA A 228 17.50 14.11 6.27
C ALA A 228 16.75 12.78 6.18
N VAL A 229 15.42 12.82 5.95
CA VAL A 229 14.59 11.64 5.82
C VAL A 229 14.04 11.53 4.41
N TRP A 230 14.40 10.43 3.74
CA TRP A 230 13.86 10.03 2.46
C TRP A 230 12.90 8.87 2.64
N PHE A 231 11.94 8.76 1.73
CA PHE A 231 11.07 7.59 1.63
C PHE A 231 11.60 6.63 0.57
N GLU A 232 11.40 5.35 0.77
CA GLU A 232 11.49 4.36 -0.30
C GLU A 232 10.55 4.75 -1.45
N GLY A 233 10.92 4.45 -2.70
CA GLY A 233 10.26 5.00 -3.89
C GLY A 233 8.76 4.69 -4.00
N LEU A 234 8.36 3.44 -3.71
CA LEU A 234 6.96 3.03 -3.61
C LEU A 234 6.60 2.83 -2.14
N ARG A 235 5.66 3.60 -1.64
CA ARG A 235 5.21 3.50 -0.25
C ARG A 235 3.69 3.39 -0.18
N GLN A 236 3.21 2.65 0.81
CA GLN A 236 1.79 2.51 1.09
C GLN A 236 1.33 3.40 2.26
N HIS A 237 2.23 3.77 3.18
CA HIS A 237 1.90 4.54 4.36
C HIS A 237 2.61 5.90 4.41
N VAL A 238 2.09 6.81 5.24
CA VAL A 238 2.89 7.93 5.74
C VAL A 238 3.88 7.38 6.75
N VAL A 239 5.15 7.43 6.43
CA VAL A 239 6.23 6.93 7.31
C VAL A 239 6.91 8.07 8.09
N PHE A 240 6.74 9.30 7.60
CA PHE A 240 7.26 10.52 8.19
C PHE A 240 6.41 11.71 7.72
N PRO A 241 6.17 12.76 8.54
CA PRO A 241 5.35 13.90 8.13
C PRO A 241 5.90 14.60 6.88
N THR A 242 5.07 14.78 5.84
CA THR A 242 5.53 15.26 4.53
C THR A 242 6.00 16.72 4.55
N MET A 243 5.43 17.54 5.41
CA MET A 243 5.78 18.97 5.54
C MET A 243 6.87 19.23 6.57
N HIS A 244 7.36 18.20 7.28
CA HIS A 244 8.43 18.34 8.26
C HIS A 244 9.74 18.85 7.61
N PRO A 245 10.51 19.73 8.28
CA PRO A 245 11.79 20.26 7.77
C PRO A 245 12.75 19.18 7.26
N ASN A 246 12.89 18.08 7.97
CA ASN A 246 13.82 17.00 7.62
C ASN A 246 13.31 16.09 6.47
N CYS A 247 12.03 16.18 6.07
CA CYS A 247 11.47 15.38 4.99
C CYS A 247 12.00 15.82 3.62
N ARG A 248 12.58 14.87 2.86
CA ARG A 248 13.11 15.11 1.49
C ARG A 248 12.24 14.50 0.40
N GLY A 249 11.20 13.71 0.76
CA GLY A 249 10.30 13.06 -0.19
C GLY A 249 10.73 11.66 -0.59
N ALA A 250 10.18 11.15 -1.70
CA ALA A 250 10.45 9.81 -2.20
C ALA A 250 11.71 9.74 -3.05
N MET A 251 12.45 8.63 -2.94
CA MET A 251 13.60 8.35 -3.80
C MET A 251 13.19 7.93 -5.21
N GLY A 252 14.12 8.04 -6.16
CA GLY A 252 13.95 7.53 -7.51
C GLY A 252 14.11 6.01 -7.60
N PHE A 253 13.90 5.47 -8.82
CA PHE A 253 13.81 4.04 -9.10
C PHE A 253 15.04 3.48 -9.83
N ASP A 254 16.19 4.07 -9.67
CA ASP A 254 17.47 3.53 -10.13
C ASP A 254 18.64 3.98 -9.24
N ALA A 255 19.73 3.22 -9.25
CA ALA A 255 20.90 3.47 -8.40
C ALA A 255 21.52 4.84 -8.63
N ALA A 256 21.42 5.44 -9.81
CA ALA A 256 21.97 6.78 -10.09
C ALA A 256 21.13 7.87 -9.40
N ALA A 257 19.80 7.77 -9.46
CA ALA A 257 18.89 8.69 -8.79
C ALA A 257 19.00 8.58 -7.26
N ILE A 258 19.10 7.35 -6.74
CA ILE A 258 19.30 7.08 -5.30
C ILE A 258 20.64 7.66 -4.84
N ARG A 259 21.74 7.43 -5.56
CA ARG A 259 23.06 7.98 -5.25
C ARG A 259 23.04 9.51 -5.21
N LYS A 260 22.33 10.13 -6.15
CA LYS A 260 22.16 11.59 -6.17
C LYS A 260 21.41 12.10 -4.93
N ALA A 261 20.38 11.36 -4.48
CA ALA A 261 19.63 11.71 -3.26
C ALA A 261 20.46 11.54 -1.99
N LEU A 262 21.41 10.62 -1.98
CA LEU A 262 22.32 10.32 -0.87
C LEU A 262 23.67 11.04 -0.97
N ASP A 263 23.86 11.90 -1.97
CA ASP A 263 25.15 12.58 -2.19
C ASP A 263 25.60 13.37 -0.95
N GLY A 264 26.88 13.23 -0.62
CA GLY A 264 27.49 13.86 0.55
C GLY A 264 27.13 13.23 1.90
N SER A 265 26.28 12.19 1.96
CA SER A 265 26.04 11.45 3.20
C SER A 265 27.22 10.56 3.57
N ASP A 266 27.52 10.47 4.88
CA ASP A 266 28.56 9.61 5.43
C ASP A 266 28.01 8.48 6.32
N ALA A 267 26.72 8.53 6.66
CA ALA A 267 25.97 7.44 7.26
C ALA A 267 24.55 7.37 6.66
N VAL A 268 24.11 6.19 6.26
CA VAL A 268 22.75 5.95 5.72
C VAL A 268 22.09 4.85 6.52
N LEU A 269 21.02 5.20 7.24
CA LEU A 269 20.20 4.26 7.98
C LEU A 269 19.00 3.85 7.13
N LEU A 270 18.94 2.59 6.73
CA LEU A 270 17.80 1.95 6.08
C LEU A 270 16.86 1.39 7.17
N LEU A 271 15.59 1.77 7.17
CA LEU A 271 14.65 1.40 8.23
C LEU A 271 13.34 0.83 7.66
N GLY A 272 13.07 -0.45 7.89
CA GLY A 272 11.79 -1.09 7.59
C GLY A 272 11.47 -1.24 6.11
N GLY A 273 12.38 -1.89 5.34
CA GLY A 273 12.28 -2.09 3.89
C GLY A 273 11.12 -2.92 3.39
N PRO A 274 11.17 -3.45 2.17
CA PRO A 274 12.33 -3.70 1.30
C PRO A 274 12.94 -2.45 0.63
N PHE A 275 14.24 -2.50 0.29
CA PHE A 275 15.07 -1.47 -0.36
C PHE A 275 15.92 -2.11 -1.46
N PHE A 276 16.11 -1.57 -2.61
CA PHE A 276 15.31 -0.60 -3.36
C PHE A 276 14.62 -1.39 -4.47
N GLU A 277 13.38 -1.04 -4.83
CA GLU A 277 12.70 -1.69 -5.96
C GLU A 277 13.03 -0.92 -7.25
N GLU A 278 14.19 -1.22 -7.84
CA GLU A 278 14.68 -0.53 -9.03
C GLU A 278 13.95 -0.99 -10.30
N VAL A 279 13.59 -0.03 -11.16
CA VAL A 279 13.01 -0.29 -12.49
C VAL A 279 14.09 -0.32 -13.56
N TRP A 280 15.12 0.52 -13.42
CA TRP A 280 16.18 0.65 -14.40
C TRP A 280 17.54 0.31 -13.78
N PHE A 281 18.25 -0.61 -14.39
CA PHE A 281 19.62 -0.90 -13.97
C PHE A 281 20.54 0.30 -14.23
N ALA A 282 21.27 0.74 -13.21
CA ALA A 282 22.38 1.67 -13.31
C ALA A 282 23.62 1.06 -12.67
N PRO A 283 24.80 1.13 -13.32
CA PRO A 283 26.01 0.53 -12.76
C PRO A 283 26.51 1.28 -11.51
N GLY A 284 27.19 0.54 -10.63
CA GLY A 284 27.77 1.04 -9.40
C GLY A 284 26.85 0.99 -8.19
N SER A 285 27.37 1.36 -7.03
CA SER A 285 26.62 1.38 -5.77
C SER A 285 25.58 2.47 -5.75
N ALA A 286 24.44 2.22 -5.11
CA ALA A 286 23.43 3.23 -4.80
C ALA A 286 23.91 4.18 -3.67
N PHE A 287 24.94 3.79 -2.92
CA PHE A 287 25.47 4.55 -1.79
C PHE A 287 26.77 5.27 -2.13
N PRO A 288 27.09 6.42 -1.49
CA PRO A 288 28.40 7.01 -1.56
C PRO A 288 29.49 6.03 -1.09
N PRO A 289 30.71 6.06 -1.67
CA PRO A 289 31.75 5.04 -1.41
C PRO A 289 32.15 4.89 0.06
N ASP A 290 32.17 5.99 0.81
CA ASP A 290 32.64 6.02 2.20
C ASP A 290 31.50 6.05 3.22
N ALA A 291 30.24 5.96 2.77
CA ALA A 291 29.09 5.99 3.66
C ALA A 291 28.93 4.68 4.45
N ALA A 292 28.76 4.79 5.75
CA ALA A 292 28.38 3.66 6.58
C ALA A 292 26.90 3.32 6.34
N VAL A 293 26.63 2.20 5.67
CA VAL A 293 25.27 1.71 5.45
C VAL A 293 24.83 0.87 6.64
N LEU A 294 23.74 1.28 7.28
CA LEU A 294 23.13 0.66 8.45
C LEU A 294 21.73 0.19 8.07
N GLN A 295 21.26 -0.92 8.65
CA GLN A 295 19.90 -1.41 8.38
C GLN A 295 19.24 -1.93 9.66
N ILE A 296 17.97 -1.58 9.84
CA ILE A 296 17.09 -2.14 10.87
C ILE A 296 15.92 -2.82 10.17
N GLU A 297 15.71 -4.09 10.45
CA GLU A 297 14.69 -4.95 9.84
C GLU A 297 14.04 -5.88 10.86
N ASP A 298 12.76 -6.16 10.70
CA ASP A 298 12.05 -7.22 11.45
C ASP A 298 12.07 -8.59 10.74
N SER A 299 12.66 -8.65 9.54
CA SER A 299 12.80 -9.85 8.73
C SER A 299 14.27 -10.27 8.58
N PRO A 300 14.65 -11.46 9.08
CA PRO A 300 16.02 -11.98 8.88
C PRO A 300 16.33 -12.21 7.40
N GLU A 301 15.33 -12.50 6.58
CA GLU A 301 15.49 -12.70 5.14
C GLU A 301 15.82 -11.41 4.40
N ARG A 302 15.32 -10.25 4.86
CA ARG A 302 15.56 -8.94 4.23
C ARG A 302 16.83 -8.26 4.74
N LEU A 303 17.27 -8.58 5.96
CA LEU A 303 18.47 -7.98 6.55
C LEU A 303 19.71 -8.32 5.73
N SER A 304 20.46 -7.29 5.28
CA SER A 304 21.67 -7.44 4.45
C SER A 304 21.47 -8.18 3.12
N ARG A 305 20.24 -8.28 2.64
CA ARG A 305 19.92 -9.06 1.42
C ARG A 305 20.47 -8.42 0.15
N ASN A 306 20.29 -7.11 0.02
CA ASN A 306 20.56 -6.40 -1.23
C ASN A 306 21.89 -5.65 -1.22
N PHE A 307 22.40 -5.28 -0.05
CA PHE A 307 23.55 -4.39 0.08
C PHE A 307 24.47 -4.84 1.22
N PRO A 308 25.81 -4.64 1.06
CA PRO A 308 26.73 -4.82 2.17
C PRO A 308 26.46 -3.74 3.24
N LEU A 309 26.42 -4.16 4.50
CA LEU A 309 26.16 -3.29 5.64
C LEU A 309 27.41 -3.09 6.49
N ARG A 310 27.54 -1.89 7.09
CA ARG A 310 28.50 -1.65 8.18
C ARG A 310 27.97 -2.22 9.50
N ALA A 311 26.66 -2.12 9.74
CA ALA A 311 25.97 -2.78 10.85
C ALA A 311 24.50 -3.04 10.50
N GLY A 312 23.95 -4.14 11.01
CA GLY A 312 22.56 -4.53 10.82
C GLY A 312 21.92 -4.97 12.15
N LEU A 313 20.65 -4.58 12.38
CA LEU A 313 19.86 -5.00 13.52
C LEU A 313 18.61 -5.75 13.08
N LEU A 314 18.41 -6.94 13.62
CA LEU A 314 17.15 -7.66 13.50
C LEU A 314 16.29 -7.29 14.72
N ALA A 315 15.29 -6.44 14.52
CA ALA A 315 14.40 -5.98 15.58
C ALA A 315 13.16 -5.32 15.02
N SER A 316 12.13 -5.18 15.84
CA SER A 316 10.97 -4.33 15.53
C SER A 316 11.40 -2.87 15.45
N ALA A 317 10.92 -2.15 14.42
CA ALA A 317 11.35 -0.78 14.13
C ALA A 317 11.22 0.15 15.34
N GLY A 318 10.07 0.17 16.03
CA GLY A 318 9.84 1.01 17.21
C GLY A 318 10.79 0.69 18.36
N ALA A 319 10.98 -0.60 18.71
CA ALA A 319 11.91 -0.99 19.77
C ALA A 319 13.36 -0.58 19.44
N ALA A 320 13.78 -0.78 18.20
CA ALA A 320 15.13 -0.42 17.76
C ALA A 320 15.34 1.11 17.76
N LEU A 321 14.37 1.87 17.29
CA LEU A 321 14.44 3.35 17.27
C LEU A 321 14.51 3.93 18.69
N ARG A 322 13.68 3.46 19.62
CA ARG A 322 13.72 3.91 21.02
C ARG A 322 15.06 3.57 21.70
N ALA A 323 15.57 2.34 21.48
CA ALA A 323 16.86 1.94 22.02
C ALA A 323 18.03 2.76 21.44
N LEU A 324 18.01 3.01 20.12
CA LEU A 324 19.01 3.80 19.43
C LEU A 324 18.97 5.27 19.86
N SER A 325 17.78 5.86 19.99
CA SER A 325 17.58 7.22 20.49
C SER A 325 18.15 7.40 21.90
N ALA A 326 17.89 6.46 22.80
CA ALA A 326 18.45 6.47 24.15
C ALA A 326 19.98 6.34 24.17
N ALA A 327 20.54 5.48 23.33
CA ALA A 327 22.00 5.34 23.21
C ALA A 327 22.68 6.59 22.66
N ILE A 328 22.06 7.25 21.67
CA ILE A 328 22.54 8.53 21.11
C ILE A 328 22.44 9.64 22.16
N GLU A 329 21.34 9.74 22.90
CA GLU A 329 21.18 10.73 23.98
C GLU A 329 22.28 10.58 25.03
N GLY A 330 22.58 9.35 25.43
CA GLY A 330 23.65 9.05 26.41
C GLY A 330 25.07 9.35 25.90
N GLY A 331 25.31 9.32 24.58
CA GLY A 331 26.63 9.55 23.96
C GLY A 331 26.83 10.92 23.32
N ALA A 332 25.77 11.73 23.19
CA ALA A 332 25.80 12.99 22.46
C ALA A 332 26.54 14.09 23.22
N GLY A 333 27.69 14.50 22.73
CA GLY A 333 28.42 15.68 23.23
C GLY A 333 27.87 16.99 22.69
N ALA A 334 28.27 18.13 23.31
CA ALA A 334 27.82 19.48 22.94
C ALA A 334 28.05 19.81 21.45
N ALA A 335 29.17 19.38 20.88
CA ALA A 335 29.50 19.61 19.47
C ALA A 335 28.53 18.88 18.53
N PHE A 336 28.15 17.64 18.85
CA PHE A 336 27.17 16.87 18.08
C PHE A 336 25.77 17.52 18.11
N LEU A 337 25.32 17.91 19.31
CA LEU A 337 24.02 18.58 19.50
C LEU A 337 23.97 19.92 18.72
N ALA A 338 25.03 20.71 18.77
CA ALA A 338 25.12 21.96 18.00
C ALA A 338 25.08 21.70 16.48
N ALA A 339 25.78 20.68 16.00
CA ALA A 339 25.77 20.29 14.59
C ALA A 339 24.40 19.78 14.13
N ALA A 340 23.71 18.94 14.93
CA ALA A 340 22.38 18.47 14.65
C ALA A 340 21.36 19.63 14.57
N ALA A 341 21.41 20.58 15.52
CA ALA A 341 20.55 21.76 15.50
C ALA A 341 20.79 22.63 14.26
N ALA A 342 22.07 22.83 13.86
CA ALA A 342 22.39 23.57 12.64
C ALA A 342 21.83 22.90 11.37
N ARG A 343 21.92 21.56 11.26
CA ARG A 343 21.32 20.82 10.13
C ARG A 343 19.80 20.96 10.10
N ASN A 344 19.13 20.82 11.26
CA ASN A 344 17.67 21.01 11.34
C ASN A 344 17.24 22.42 10.91
N THR A 345 17.97 23.44 11.30
CA THR A 345 17.73 24.84 10.88
C THR A 345 17.89 24.99 9.36
N ALA A 346 18.95 24.41 8.79
CA ALA A 346 19.18 24.44 7.34
C ALA A 346 18.06 23.71 6.57
N PHE A 347 17.58 22.56 7.08
CA PHE A 347 16.45 21.85 6.50
C PHE A 347 15.15 22.65 6.56
N GLY A 348 14.91 23.41 7.64
CA GLY A 348 13.77 24.32 7.72
C GLY A 348 13.78 25.38 6.62
N SER A 349 14.93 26.00 6.38
CA SER A 349 15.09 26.97 5.29
C SER A 349 14.89 26.35 3.91
N LEU A 350 15.43 25.15 3.70
CA LEU A 350 15.27 24.41 2.44
C LEU A 350 13.82 24.00 2.19
N LYS A 351 13.12 23.48 3.21
CA LYS A 351 11.70 23.11 3.11
C LYS A 351 10.83 24.32 2.76
N ALA A 352 11.07 25.46 3.38
CA ALA A 352 10.35 26.70 3.06
C ALA A 352 10.55 27.12 1.58
N GLN A 353 11.75 26.99 1.03
CA GLN A 353 12.04 27.24 -0.39
C GLN A 353 11.31 26.24 -1.30
N GLU A 354 11.32 24.93 -0.97
CA GLU A 354 10.61 23.88 -1.72
C GLU A 354 9.10 24.14 -1.76
N MET A 355 8.52 24.51 -0.62
CA MET A 355 7.09 24.87 -0.53
C MET A 355 6.75 26.11 -1.35
N ALA A 356 7.60 27.15 -1.30
CA ALA A 356 7.43 28.35 -2.10
C ALA A 356 7.49 28.03 -3.61
N ALA A 357 8.47 27.24 -4.03
CA ALA A 357 8.58 26.79 -5.42
C ALA A 357 7.39 25.95 -5.89
N THR A 358 6.81 25.13 -5.01
CA THR A 358 5.60 24.35 -5.30
C THR A 358 4.40 25.25 -5.53
N ARG A 359 4.19 26.26 -4.66
CA ARG A 359 3.13 27.27 -4.83
C ARG A 359 3.30 28.09 -6.10
N GLU A 360 4.53 28.51 -6.41
CA GLU A 360 4.83 29.26 -7.64
C GLU A 360 4.52 28.43 -8.92
N ARG A 361 4.83 27.14 -8.92
CA ARG A 361 4.47 26.25 -10.04
C ARG A 361 2.96 26.14 -10.23
N ALA A 362 2.21 26.01 -9.14
CA ALA A 362 0.76 26.00 -9.19
C ALA A 362 0.21 27.34 -9.73
N ALA A 363 0.74 28.48 -9.25
CA ALA A 363 0.32 29.82 -9.69
C ALA A 363 0.56 30.07 -11.19
N LYS A 364 1.68 29.59 -11.75
CA LYS A 364 2.00 29.77 -13.19
C LYS A 364 0.98 29.14 -14.14
N ARG A 365 0.24 28.11 -13.69
CA ARG A 365 -0.72 27.38 -14.51
C ARG A 365 -2.07 27.25 -13.80
N TRP A 366 -2.39 28.26 -12.96
CA TRP A 366 -3.56 28.23 -12.11
C TRP A 366 -4.88 28.10 -12.90
N ASP A 367 -5.01 28.85 -13.99
CA ASP A 367 -6.20 28.87 -14.85
C ASP A 367 -6.01 28.08 -16.15
N ALA A 368 -5.05 27.14 -16.18
CA ALA A 368 -4.79 26.34 -17.36
C ALA A 368 -5.95 25.37 -17.65
N GLU A 369 -6.33 25.28 -18.91
CA GLU A 369 -7.28 24.29 -19.46
C GLU A 369 -6.55 23.43 -20.51
N PRO A 370 -6.53 22.09 -20.34
CA PRO A 370 -7.04 21.28 -19.22
C PRO A 370 -6.35 21.61 -17.89
N ILE A 371 -7.01 21.23 -16.77
CA ILE A 371 -6.56 21.53 -15.40
C ILE A 371 -5.13 21.01 -15.17
N SER A 372 -4.25 21.88 -14.68
CA SER A 372 -2.88 21.46 -14.35
C SER A 372 -2.85 20.62 -13.07
N ILE A 373 -1.93 19.62 -13.01
CA ILE A 373 -1.78 18.78 -11.81
C ILE A 373 -1.44 19.61 -10.55
N PRO A 374 -0.52 20.60 -10.60
CA PRO A 374 -0.27 21.44 -9.42
C PRO A 374 -1.52 22.21 -8.94
N ARG A 375 -2.40 22.67 -9.85
CA ARG A 375 -3.68 23.29 -9.46
C ARG A 375 -4.60 22.29 -8.80
N PHE A 376 -4.78 21.10 -9.40
CA PHE A 376 -5.59 20.04 -8.83
C PHE A 376 -5.13 19.69 -7.40
N MET A 377 -3.83 19.52 -7.18
CA MET A 377 -3.30 19.17 -5.85
C MET A 377 -3.48 20.29 -4.83
N ALA A 378 -3.39 21.55 -5.24
CA ALA A 378 -3.64 22.69 -4.36
C ALA A 378 -5.12 22.78 -3.93
N ASP A 379 -6.05 22.56 -4.86
CA ASP A 379 -7.49 22.55 -4.55
C ASP A 379 -7.86 21.32 -3.71
N LEU A 380 -7.24 20.17 -3.97
CA LEU A 380 -7.42 18.96 -3.16
C LEU A 380 -6.98 19.21 -1.71
N GLU A 381 -5.75 19.72 -1.50
CA GLU A 381 -5.24 20.06 -0.16
C GLU A 381 -6.16 21.03 0.58
N ALA A 382 -6.62 22.08 -0.10
CA ALA A 382 -7.49 23.10 0.48
C ALA A 382 -8.91 22.59 0.80
N GLY A 383 -9.40 21.60 0.04
CA GLY A 383 -10.76 21.05 0.16
C GLY A 383 -10.89 19.82 1.04
N LEU A 384 -9.78 19.16 1.39
CA LEU A 384 -9.82 17.95 2.22
C LEU A 384 -10.11 18.29 3.68
N PRO A 385 -11.06 17.60 4.34
CA PRO A 385 -11.19 17.63 5.79
C PRO A 385 -9.91 17.18 6.50
N ALA A 386 -9.60 17.74 7.66
CA ALA A 386 -8.36 17.46 8.41
C ALA A 386 -8.19 15.98 8.83
N ASP A 387 -9.29 15.22 8.88
CA ASP A 387 -9.30 13.80 9.18
C ASP A 387 -9.53 12.91 7.94
N ALA A 388 -9.49 13.50 6.73
CA ALA A 388 -9.64 12.73 5.50
C ALA A 388 -8.51 11.73 5.31
N ILE A 389 -8.83 10.63 4.62
CA ILE A 389 -7.86 9.63 4.19
C ILE A 389 -7.78 9.66 2.67
N VAL A 390 -6.55 9.76 2.14
CA VAL A 390 -6.28 9.72 0.71
C VAL A 390 -5.79 8.34 0.31
N VAL A 391 -6.43 7.73 -0.69
CA VAL A 391 -5.95 6.49 -1.33
C VAL A 391 -5.45 6.85 -2.73
N ASP A 392 -4.14 6.76 -2.94
CA ASP A 392 -3.47 7.33 -4.10
C ASP A 392 -2.96 6.26 -5.08
N GLU A 393 -3.43 6.37 -6.30
CA GLU A 393 -2.88 5.70 -7.48
C GLU A 393 -2.87 6.67 -8.67
N SER A 394 -2.53 7.92 -8.42
CA SER A 394 -2.46 8.94 -9.48
C SER A 394 -1.19 8.83 -10.34
N ILE A 395 -0.34 7.86 -10.04
CA ILE A 395 0.86 7.44 -10.78
C ILE A 395 1.83 8.62 -11.02
N THR A 396 1.68 9.31 -12.18
CA THR A 396 2.55 10.46 -12.52
C THR A 396 2.27 11.68 -11.65
N ALA A 397 1.06 11.83 -11.13
CA ALA A 397 0.66 12.93 -10.28
C ALA A 397 0.99 12.69 -8.78
N SER A 398 1.30 11.46 -8.37
CA SER A 398 1.69 11.13 -6.97
C SER A 398 2.90 11.92 -6.48
N ILE A 399 3.80 12.34 -7.38
CA ILE A 399 4.95 13.19 -7.04
C ILE A 399 4.48 14.56 -6.55
N ASP A 400 3.54 15.17 -7.25
CA ASP A 400 2.97 16.48 -6.88
C ASP A 400 2.09 16.35 -5.62
N LEU A 401 1.37 15.23 -5.46
CA LEU A 401 0.64 14.91 -4.24
C LEU A 401 1.56 14.92 -3.01
N GLY A 402 2.65 14.18 -3.04
CA GLY A 402 3.60 14.10 -1.92
C GLY A 402 4.33 15.43 -1.61
N ARG A 403 4.32 16.38 -2.54
CA ARG A 403 4.90 17.74 -2.37
C ARG A 403 3.89 18.76 -1.88
N THR A 404 2.60 18.49 -2.04
CA THR A 404 1.52 19.45 -1.78
C THR A 404 0.73 19.10 -0.53
N LEU A 405 0.34 17.83 -0.36
CA LEU A 405 -0.51 17.41 0.75
C LEU A 405 0.26 17.31 2.07
N SER A 406 -0.32 17.88 3.13
CA SER A 406 0.16 17.77 4.50
C SER A 406 -0.32 16.45 5.11
N LEU A 407 0.51 15.43 4.99
CA LEU A 407 0.24 14.09 5.49
C LEU A 407 1.06 13.84 6.76
N GLU A 408 0.38 13.73 7.90
CA GLU A 408 1.03 13.75 9.22
C GLU A 408 1.12 12.36 9.86
N ARG A 409 0.12 11.50 9.64
CA ARG A 409 -0.02 10.22 10.35
C ARG A 409 -0.11 9.05 9.37
N PRO A 410 0.36 7.84 9.73
CA PRO A 410 0.32 6.65 8.86
C PRO A 410 -1.06 6.34 8.28
N GLY A 411 -2.15 6.60 9.00
CA GLY A 411 -3.51 6.37 8.56
C GLY A 411 -4.17 7.51 7.77
N ASP A 412 -3.42 8.53 7.35
CA ASP A 412 -3.93 9.64 6.53
C ASP A 412 -3.76 9.38 5.02
N TYR A 413 -2.94 8.40 4.66
CA TYR A 413 -2.62 8.09 3.27
C TYR A 413 -2.33 6.61 3.08
N PHE A 414 -2.82 6.08 1.95
CA PHE A 414 -2.50 4.74 1.47
C PHE A 414 -2.16 4.81 -0.03
N GLY A 415 -0.90 4.51 -0.37
CA GLY A 415 -0.43 4.48 -1.75
C GLY A 415 -0.53 3.10 -2.40
N ALA A 416 -0.36 3.06 -3.71
CA ALA A 416 -0.26 1.81 -4.46
C ALA A 416 1.15 1.21 -4.36
N ARG A 417 1.25 -0.11 -4.17
CA ARG A 417 2.51 -0.85 -4.13
C ARG A 417 2.50 -2.03 -5.10
N GLY A 418 3.70 -2.50 -5.45
CA GLY A 418 3.86 -3.63 -6.39
C GLY A 418 3.85 -3.24 -7.87
N GLY A 419 3.30 -2.08 -8.22
CA GLY A 419 3.32 -1.54 -9.58
C GLY A 419 2.21 -2.07 -10.51
N GLY A 420 1.40 -3.04 -10.09
CA GLY A 420 0.17 -3.39 -10.80
C GLY A 420 -0.89 -2.32 -10.58
N ILE A 421 -1.55 -1.86 -11.65
CA ILE A 421 -2.57 -0.81 -11.58
C ILE A 421 -3.96 -1.34 -11.23
N GLY A 422 -4.86 -0.45 -10.76
CA GLY A 422 -6.22 -0.77 -10.35
C GLY A 422 -6.40 -0.95 -8.83
N GLN A 423 -5.51 -0.39 -8.01
CA GLN A 423 -5.52 -0.58 -6.55
C GLN A 423 -6.37 0.45 -5.80
N ALA A 424 -6.41 1.71 -6.25
CA ALA A 424 -7.00 2.79 -5.46
C ALA A 424 -8.52 2.64 -5.27
N LEU A 425 -9.26 2.29 -6.32
CA LEU A 425 -10.71 2.20 -6.22
C LEU A 425 -11.15 1.12 -5.20
N PRO A 426 -10.73 -0.15 -5.34
CA PRO A 426 -11.05 -1.16 -4.34
C PRO A 426 -10.37 -0.88 -2.99
N GLY A 427 -9.16 -0.32 -3.00
CA GLY A 427 -8.45 0.06 -1.77
C GLY A 427 -9.24 1.03 -0.92
N ALA A 428 -9.87 2.03 -1.53
CA ALA A 428 -10.70 3.00 -0.83
C ALA A 428 -11.92 2.36 -0.14
N LEU A 429 -12.49 1.28 -0.72
CA LEU A 429 -13.55 0.51 -0.06
C LEU A 429 -13.04 -0.13 1.23
N GLY A 430 -11.88 -0.77 1.17
CA GLY A 430 -11.25 -1.40 2.33
C GLY A 430 -10.92 -0.39 3.43
N VAL A 431 -10.34 0.76 3.05
CA VAL A 431 -10.05 1.86 3.99
C VAL A 431 -11.32 2.41 4.61
N LYS A 432 -12.40 2.58 3.82
CA LYS A 432 -13.70 3.06 4.34
C LYS A 432 -14.33 2.09 5.33
N LEU A 433 -14.22 0.79 5.09
CA LEU A 433 -14.69 -0.24 6.02
C LEU A 433 -13.86 -0.26 7.32
N ALA A 434 -12.55 0.00 7.25
CA ALA A 434 -11.70 0.14 8.43
C ALA A 434 -11.96 1.43 9.22
N HIS A 435 -12.32 2.51 8.53
CA HIS A 435 -12.54 3.84 9.11
C HIS A 435 -13.90 4.44 8.69
N PRO A 436 -15.03 3.87 9.13
CA PRO A 436 -16.35 4.20 8.61
C PRO A 436 -16.77 5.66 8.82
N ARG A 437 -16.19 6.36 9.80
CA ARG A 437 -16.51 7.76 10.13
C ARG A 437 -15.65 8.78 9.43
N ARG A 438 -14.46 8.39 8.94
CA ARG A 438 -13.54 9.32 8.26
C ARG A 438 -13.93 9.49 6.80
N PRO A 439 -13.81 10.68 6.21
CA PRO A 439 -13.87 10.87 4.77
C PRO A 439 -12.76 10.08 4.08
N VAL A 440 -13.08 9.40 2.97
CA VAL A 440 -12.10 8.66 2.16
C VAL A 440 -12.18 9.17 0.73
N VAL A 441 -11.04 9.59 0.19
CA VAL A 441 -10.90 10.09 -1.18
C VAL A 441 -9.89 9.21 -1.92
N ALA A 442 -10.36 8.50 -2.95
CA ALA A 442 -9.50 7.79 -3.88
C ALA A 442 -9.08 8.71 -5.02
N VAL A 443 -7.79 8.80 -5.33
CA VAL A 443 -7.28 9.53 -6.50
C VAL A 443 -6.62 8.53 -7.43
N SER A 444 -7.16 8.35 -8.63
CA SER A 444 -6.68 7.37 -9.61
C SER A 444 -6.49 8.00 -10.98
N GLY A 445 -5.54 7.51 -11.77
CA GLY A 445 -5.49 7.81 -13.19
C GLY A 445 -6.59 7.07 -13.95
N ASP A 446 -7.00 7.60 -15.09
CA ASP A 446 -8.02 7.04 -16.00
C ASP A 446 -7.72 5.58 -16.39
N GLY A 447 -6.51 5.29 -16.83
CA GLY A 447 -6.10 3.93 -17.18
C GLY A 447 -6.07 2.98 -16.00
N SER A 448 -5.67 3.43 -14.79
CA SER A 448 -5.68 2.64 -13.58
C SER A 448 -7.10 2.30 -13.12
N ALA A 449 -8.01 3.29 -13.16
CA ALA A 449 -9.40 3.12 -12.77
C ALA A 449 -10.11 2.00 -13.55
N MET A 450 -9.81 1.86 -14.85
CA MET A 450 -10.43 0.84 -15.71
C MET A 450 -10.07 -0.59 -15.35
N TYR A 451 -8.99 -0.83 -14.58
CA TYR A 451 -8.64 -2.18 -14.12
C TYR A 451 -9.55 -2.71 -13.01
N SER A 452 -10.24 -1.83 -12.30
CA SER A 452 -11.07 -2.19 -11.15
C SER A 452 -12.32 -1.32 -11.01
N ILE A 453 -12.81 -0.79 -12.13
CA ILE A 453 -13.94 0.16 -12.16
C ILE A 453 -15.22 -0.43 -11.52
N GLN A 454 -15.35 -1.75 -11.47
CA GLN A 454 -16.43 -2.47 -10.80
C GLN A 454 -16.49 -2.18 -9.30
N ALA A 455 -15.43 -1.65 -8.69
CA ALA A 455 -15.42 -1.18 -7.31
C ALA A 455 -16.50 -0.12 -7.03
N LEU A 456 -16.88 0.66 -8.03
CA LEU A 456 -17.98 1.63 -7.94
C LEU A 456 -19.31 0.94 -7.60
N TRP A 457 -19.62 -0.18 -8.25
CA TRP A 457 -20.80 -0.96 -7.94
C TRP A 457 -20.78 -1.49 -6.51
N THR A 458 -19.62 -2.02 -6.07
CA THR A 458 -19.45 -2.50 -4.70
C THR A 458 -19.64 -1.37 -3.68
N ALA A 459 -19.15 -0.15 -3.98
CA ALA A 459 -19.38 1.01 -3.15
C ALA A 459 -20.86 1.36 -3.02
N ALA A 460 -21.59 1.38 -4.15
CA ALA A 460 -23.03 1.64 -4.18
C ALA A 460 -23.83 0.55 -3.46
N HIS A 461 -23.50 -0.73 -3.70
CA HIS A 461 -24.20 -1.88 -3.11
C HIS A 461 -24.07 -1.93 -1.58
N HIS A 462 -22.96 -1.47 -1.03
CA HIS A 462 -22.69 -1.49 0.42
C HIS A 462 -22.78 -0.11 1.09
N ASP A 463 -23.34 0.90 0.40
CA ASP A 463 -23.49 2.27 0.90
C ASP A 463 -22.18 2.88 1.45
N LEU A 464 -21.05 2.62 0.78
CA LEU A 464 -19.74 3.10 1.20
C LEU A 464 -19.49 4.52 0.68
N ALA A 465 -19.57 5.50 1.57
CA ALA A 465 -19.35 6.92 1.26
C ALA A 465 -17.85 7.17 0.97
N VAL A 466 -17.46 6.96 -0.28
CA VAL A 466 -16.10 7.19 -0.85
C VAL A 466 -16.22 8.19 -1.99
N VAL A 467 -15.33 9.18 -2.02
CA VAL A 467 -15.17 10.06 -3.17
C VAL A 467 -14.09 9.49 -4.08
N PHE A 468 -14.47 9.12 -5.30
CA PHE A 468 -13.56 8.64 -6.33
C PHE A 468 -13.22 9.78 -7.28
N VAL A 469 -11.96 10.16 -7.36
CA VAL A 469 -11.45 11.19 -8.26
C VAL A 469 -10.62 10.52 -9.35
N ILE A 470 -11.09 10.60 -10.59
CA ILE A 470 -10.35 10.10 -11.76
C ILE A 470 -9.66 11.28 -12.42
N LEU A 471 -8.33 11.22 -12.52
CA LEU A 471 -7.53 12.16 -13.28
C LEU A 471 -7.49 11.73 -14.74
N ASP A 472 -8.44 12.28 -15.53
CA ASP A 472 -8.63 11.94 -16.94
C ASP A 472 -7.69 12.76 -17.83
N ASN A 473 -6.53 12.18 -18.16
CA ASN A 473 -5.58 12.73 -19.12
C ASN A 473 -5.62 12.03 -20.49
N ARG A 474 -6.46 10.99 -20.64
CA ARG A 474 -6.69 10.19 -21.85
C ARG A 474 -5.46 9.47 -22.37
N GLU A 475 -4.51 9.12 -21.47
CA GLU A 475 -3.28 8.46 -21.88
C GLU A 475 -2.62 7.68 -20.72
N TYR A 476 -1.88 6.65 -21.08
CA TYR A 476 -0.89 6.05 -20.19
C TYR A 476 0.36 6.93 -20.11
N ARG A 477 0.27 8.08 -19.46
CA ARG A 477 1.33 9.11 -19.39
C ARG A 477 2.65 8.57 -18.86
N ILE A 478 2.62 7.69 -17.85
CA ILE A 478 3.82 7.07 -17.32
C ILE A 478 4.57 6.23 -18.36
N LEU A 479 3.85 5.56 -19.26
CA LEU A 479 4.47 4.75 -20.32
C LEU A 479 5.17 5.63 -21.36
N LYS A 480 4.63 6.83 -21.64
CA LYS A 480 5.30 7.81 -22.51
C LYS A 480 6.60 8.31 -21.87
N HIS A 481 6.61 8.60 -20.57
CA HIS A 481 7.83 8.93 -19.81
C HIS A 481 8.85 7.79 -19.83
N ASN A 482 8.39 6.56 -19.59
CA ASN A 482 9.26 5.38 -19.61
C ASN A 482 9.81 5.09 -21.02
N MET A 483 9.04 5.36 -22.08
CA MET A 483 9.52 5.25 -23.46
C MET A 483 10.65 6.24 -23.75
N ASP A 484 10.57 7.47 -23.24
CA ASP A 484 11.67 8.44 -23.39
C ASP A 484 12.90 8.03 -22.58
N ALA A 485 12.69 7.57 -21.35
CA ALA A 485 13.79 7.01 -20.53
C ALA A 485 14.46 5.83 -21.24
N TYR A 486 13.67 4.92 -21.84
CA TYR A 486 14.17 3.83 -22.68
C TYR A 486 15.00 4.33 -23.87
N ARG A 487 14.44 5.28 -24.66
CA ARG A 487 15.13 5.86 -25.81
C ARG A 487 16.46 6.50 -25.42
N GLN A 488 16.46 7.28 -24.36
CA GLN A 488 17.66 7.94 -23.83
C GLN A 488 18.70 6.90 -23.35
N ARG A 489 18.28 5.94 -22.55
CA ARG A 489 19.16 4.95 -21.93
C ARG A 489 19.84 4.03 -22.95
N PHE A 490 19.12 3.64 -23.98
CA PHE A 490 19.61 2.72 -25.02
C PHE A 490 20.08 3.42 -26.30
N GLY A 491 20.17 4.75 -26.31
CA GLY A 491 20.61 5.52 -27.46
C GLY A 491 19.70 5.38 -28.68
N VAL A 492 18.42 5.08 -28.47
CA VAL A 492 17.44 4.91 -29.55
C VAL A 492 17.00 6.26 -30.06
N ARG A 493 17.47 6.64 -31.25
CA ARG A 493 17.02 7.84 -31.95
C ARG A 493 15.73 7.52 -32.69
N SER A 494 14.60 8.05 -32.23
CA SER A 494 13.29 7.81 -32.83
C SER A 494 12.37 9.01 -32.67
N GLU A 495 11.78 9.44 -33.75
CA GLU A 495 10.71 10.45 -33.80
C GLU A 495 9.31 9.79 -33.88
N ARG A 496 9.24 8.47 -33.72
CA ARG A 496 7.97 7.74 -33.80
C ARG A 496 7.05 8.17 -32.66
N PRO A 497 5.73 8.30 -32.92
CA PRO A 497 4.74 8.61 -31.92
C PRO A 497 4.68 7.48 -30.84
N TYR A 498 4.07 7.79 -29.71
CA TYR A 498 3.84 6.81 -28.65
C TYR A 498 2.64 5.93 -29.01
N ALA A 499 2.89 4.85 -29.77
CA ALA A 499 1.83 3.93 -30.17
C ALA A 499 1.24 3.18 -28.99
N HIS A 500 -0.07 2.94 -29.00
CA HIS A 500 -0.81 2.16 -28.01
C HIS A 500 -0.78 2.71 -26.57
N MET A 501 -0.55 4.00 -26.40
CA MET A 501 -0.50 4.67 -25.10
C MET A 501 -1.58 5.75 -24.93
N ASP A 502 -2.43 5.95 -25.94
CA ASP A 502 -3.55 6.90 -25.91
C ASP A 502 -4.86 6.16 -25.59
N LEU A 503 -5.70 6.78 -24.76
CA LEU A 503 -7.02 6.28 -24.32
C LEU A 503 -8.16 7.15 -24.86
N ALA A 504 -7.89 8.02 -25.88
CA ALA A 504 -8.85 8.98 -26.40
C ALA A 504 -9.80 8.43 -27.47
N LYS A 505 -9.62 7.16 -27.94
CA LYS A 505 -10.46 6.57 -29.01
C LYS A 505 -10.87 5.13 -28.68
N PRO A 506 -12.17 4.90 -28.31
CA PRO A 506 -13.16 5.93 -27.97
C PRO A 506 -12.80 6.69 -26.71
N ASP A 507 -13.36 7.89 -26.51
CA ASP A 507 -13.25 8.62 -25.26
C ASP A 507 -14.01 7.87 -24.15
N LEU A 508 -13.41 7.75 -22.94
CA LEU A 508 -14.04 7.08 -21.81
C LEU A 508 -14.95 8.07 -21.09
N SER A 509 -16.24 7.75 -20.96
CA SER A 509 -17.16 8.53 -20.13
C SER A 509 -17.24 7.93 -18.74
N PHE A 510 -16.39 8.38 -17.83
CA PHE A 510 -16.42 7.89 -16.43
C PHE A 510 -17.73 8.26 -15.72
N VAL A 511 -18.38 9.35 -16.13
CA VAL A 511 -19.70 9.74 -15.60
C VAL A 511 -20.76 8.70 -15.98
N ASP A 512 -20.84 8.29 -17.26
CA ASP A 512 -21.82 7.30 -17.70
C ASP A 512 -21.53 5.92 -17.10
N ILE A 513 -20.25 5.54 -16.97
CA ILE A 513 -19.83 4.30 -16.31
C ILE A 513 -20.26 4.30 -14.85
N ALA A 514 -20.03 5.40 -14.13
CA ALA A 514 -20.40 5.52 -12.72
C ALA A 514 -21.92 5.44 -12.54
N HIS A 515 -22.70 6.15 -13.37
CA HIS A 515 -24.16 6.08 -13.35
C HIS A 515 -24.65 4.65 -13.62
N GLY A 516 -24.07 3.95 -14.60
CA GLY A 516 -24.38 2.56 -14.92
C GLY A 516 -24.06 1.58 -13.77
N LEU A 517 -23.16 1.96 -12.87
CA LEU A 517 -22.78 1.20 -11.66
C LEU A 517 -23.46 1.73 -10.38
N GLY A 518 -24.43 2.64 -10.51
CA GLY A 518 -25.23 3.16 -9.40
C GLY A 518 -24.55 4.26 -8.57
N VAL A 519 -23.49 4.89 -9.07
CA VAL A 519 -22.76 5.95 -8.38
C VAL A 519 -23.03 7.30 -9.04
N PRO A 520 -23.52 8.31 -8.30
CA PRO A 520 -23.60 9.69 -8.80
C PRO A 520 -22.23 10.21 -9.22
N ALA A 521 -22.18 10.98 -10.30
CA ALA A 521 -20.92 11.48 -10.85
C ALA A 521 -21.06 12.85 -11.48
N SER A 522 -19.96 13.59 -11.55
CA SER A 522 -19.85 14.81 -12.35
C SER A 522 -18.48 14.93 -13.02
N ARG A 523 -18.46 15.64 -14.17
CA ARG A 523 -17.24 15.93 -14.90
C ARG A 523 -16.80 17.36 -14.67
N VAL A 524 -15.51 17.53 -14.36
CA VAL A 524 -14.87 18.81 -14.09
C VAL A 524 -13.84 19.10 -15.19
N THR A 525 -14.07 20.15 -15.96
CA THR A 525 -13.20 20.54 -17.09
C THR A 525 -12.52 21.89 -16.89
N LYS A 526 -13.07 22.72 -16.01
CA LYS A 526 -12.55 24.07 -15.72
C LYS A 526 -11.96 24.15 -14.32
N PRO A 527 -10.84 24.84 -14.13
CA PRO A 527 -10.19 24.96 -12.83
C PRO A 527 -11.12 25.54 -11.74
N GLY A 528 -11.95 26.54 -12.08
CA GLY A 528 -12.86 27.19 -11.14
C GLY A 528 -13.96 26.30 -10.58
N ASP A 529 -14.30 25.19 -11.27
CA ASP A 529 -15.37 24.28 -10.88
C ASP A 529 -14.86 23.16 -9.94
N LEU A 530 -13.54 23.01 -9.76
CA LEU A 530 -12.95 21.88 -9.04
C LEU A 530 -13.25 21.91 -7.54
N ALA A 531 -12.98 23.01 -6.87
CA ALA A 531 -13.24 23.15 -5.43
C ALA A 531 -14.73 23.00 -5.06
N PRO A 532 -15.69 23.61 -5.79
CA PRO A 532 -17.12 23.37 -5.56
C PRO A 532 -17.54 21.91 -5.79
N ALA A 533 -17.01 21.26 -6.83
CA ALA A 533 -17.32 19.86 -7.14
C ALA A 533 -16.79 18.91 -6.05
N LEU A 534 -15.57 19.13 -5.55
CA LEU A 534 -14.99 18.36 -4.45
C LEU A 534 -15.80 18.51 -3.17
N ALA A 535 -16.20 19.75 -2.83
CA ALA A 535 -17.05 20.01 -1.67
C ALA A 535 -18.42 19.32 -1.79
N ALA A 536 -19.05 19.35 -2.96
CA ALA A 536 -20.31 18.66 -3.22
C ALA A 536 -20.17 17.14 -3.11
N ALA A 537 -19.11 16.56 -3.65
CA ALA A 537 -18.83 15.13 -3.57
C ALA A 537 -18.61 14.66 -2.11
N LEU A 538 -17.87 15.43 -1.32
CA LEU A 538 -17.65 15.13 0.11
C LEU A 538 -18.94 15.25 0.95
N ALA A 539 -19.86 16.12 0.55
CA ALA A 539 -21.14 16.32 1.21
C ALA A 539 -22.24 15.32 0.75
N ALA A 540 -22.01 14.50 -0.27
CA ALA A 540 -23.02 13.64 -0.87
C ALA A 540 -23.54 12.54 0.07
N GLY A 541 -22.79 12.18 1.12
CA GLY A 541 -23.20 11.17 2.12
C GLY A 541 -23.18 9.72 1.61
N GLY A 542 -22.89 9.48 0.34
CA GLY A 542 -22.74 8.19 -0.33
C GLY A 542 -21.53 8.18 -1.25
N PRO A 543 -21.32 7.11 -2.05
CA PRO A 543 -20.26 7.08 -3.04
C PRO A 543 -20.50 8.14 -4.12
N TYR A 544 -19.43 8.81 -4.57
CA TYR A 544 -19.49 9.84 -5.60
C TYR A 544 -18.24 9.79 -6.49
N LEU A 545 -18.40 9.99 -7.80
CA LEU A 545 -17.26 10.05 -8.72
C LEU A 545 -17.09 11.45 -9.30
N LEU A 546 -15.86 11.95 -9.26
CA LEU A 546 -15.40 13.13 -9.99
C LEU A 546 -14.49 12.72 -11.14
N ASP A 547 -14.92 12.99 -12.37
CA ASP A 547 -14.12 12.85 -13.58
C ASP A 547 -13.44 14.20 -13.86
N VAL A 548 -12.17 14.33 -13.50
CA VAL A 548 -11.40 15.57 -13.59
C VAL A 548 -10.50 15.54 -14.81
N VAL A 549 -10.83 16.37 -15.82
CA VAL A 549 -10.02 16.48 -17.05
C VAL A 549 -8.74 17.25 -16.76
N VAL A 550 -7.63 16.56 -16.81
CA VAL A 550 -6.32 17.12 -16.51
C VAL A 550 -5.40 17.12 -17.72
N GLU A 551 -4.30 17.86 -17.59
CA GLU A 551 -3.30 17.93 -18.64
C GLU A 551 -2.65 16.59 -18.96
N GLY A 552 -2.65 16.23 -20.24
CA GLY A 552 -1.85 15.13 -20.80
C GLY A 552 -0.47 15.61 -21.24
N ARG A 553 0.32 14.71 -21.82
CA ARG A 553 1.57 15.04 -22.50
C ARG A 553 1.25 15.43 -23.94
N ARG A 554 1.67 16.63 -24.34
CA ARG A 554 1.54 17.11 -25.73
C ARG A 554 2.61 16.50 -26.62
#